data_c75cdb4d971940727e6ec376fc8a2b7b
#
_entry.id   c75cdb4d971940727e6ec376fc8a2b7b
#
_cell.length_a   1.000
_cell.length_b   1.000
_cell.length_c   1.000
_cell.angle_alpha   90.00
_cell.angle_beta   90.00
_cell.angle_gamma   90.00
#
_symmetry.space_group_name_H-M   'P 1'
#
loop_
_entity.id
_entity.type
_entity.pdbx_description
1 polymer ?
#
loop_
_entity_poly.entity_id
_entity_poly.type
_entity_poly.pdbx_seq_one_letter_code
_entity_poly.pdbx_strand_id
1 'polypeptide(L)'
;GVAVSFVLLRFKVLDEIVTPLSIALNAVPIFVLVAVFNNMFAITSEVPRRLMVTLIVYFVVLVNVARGLRQVDATHVELMQSYAASEWQVLKRVRVPNAVPYFFTALKIAAPGAVITAFVSEYFGGAQNGLGNKITSNLATSKKAEGWAYVGGACLLGLAFYLISIVMETVATPGGGAERARERA
;
A
#
# COMPACT_ATOMS: atom_id res chain seq x y z
N GLY A 1 -0.58 8.62 1.51
CA GLY A 1 0.81 8.14 1.43
C GLY A 1 1.69 9.07 0.58
N VAL A 2 1.45 9.14 -0.74
CA VAL A 2 2.32 9.89 -1.67
C VAL A 2 2.51 11.35 -1.26
N ALA A 3 1.42 12.11 -1.08
CA ALA A 3 1.52 13.53 -0.71
C ALA A 3 2.29 13.74 0.60
N VAL A 4 2.06 12.88 1.59
CA VAL A 4 2.79 12.94 2.86
C VAL A 4 4.27 12.64 2.67
N SER A 5 4.64 11.69 1.81
CA SER A 5 6.06 11.41 1.50
C SER A 5 6.80 12.63 0.95
N PHE A 6 6.15 13.45 0.12
CA PHE A 6 6.72 14.71 -0.36
C PHE A 6 6.91 15.74 0.76
N VAL A 7 5.94 15.84 1.67
CA VAL A 7 6.05 16.73 2.84
C VAL A 7 7.20 16.28 3.75
N LEU A 8 7.33 14.98 4.01
CA LEU A 8 8.41 14.41 4.81
C LEU A 8 9.79 14.60 4.18
N LEU A 9 9.87 14.60 2.84
CA LEU A 9 11.12 14.90 2.15
C LEU A 9 11.56 16.36 2.40
N ARG A 10 10.61 17.30 2.49
CA ARG A 10 10.90 18.73 2.66
C ARG A 10 11.21 19.12 4.11
N PHE A 11 10.57 18.43 5.08
CA PHE A 11 10.67 18.76 6.50
C PHE A 11 11.24 17.59 7.30
N LYS A 12 12.56 17.60 7.53
CA LYS A 12 13.28 16.54 8.22
C LYS A 12 12.74 16.24 9.62
N VAL A 13 12.36 17.29 10.36
CA VAL A 13 11.78 17.13 11.71
C VAL A 13 10.45 16.36 11.68
N LEU A 14 9.61 16.63 10.69
CA LEU A 14 8.36 15.88 10.51
C LEU A 14 8.63 14.41 10.19
N ASP A 15 9.65 14.13 9.40
CA ASP A 15 10.05 12.78 9.08
C ASP A 15 10.52 11.98 10.30
N GLU A 16 11.34 12.59 11.13
CA GLU A 16 11.85 11.98 12.36
C GLU A 16 10.74 11.63 13.36
N ILE A 17 9.58 12.28 13.27
CA ILE A 17 8.40 12.02 14.12
C ILE A 17 7.42 11.08 13.41
N VAL A 18 7.04 11.39 12.16
CA VAL A 18 5.97 10.68 11.44
C VAL A 18 6.39 9.28 11.03
N THR A 19 7.66 9.07 10.67
CA THR A 19 8.13 7.75 10.25
C THR A 19 8.09 6.73 11.38
N PRO A 20 8.67 6.97 12.59
CA PRO A 20 8.54 6.05 13.71
C PRO A 20 7.08 5.85 14.16
N LEU A 21 6.28 6.91 14.19
CA LEU A 21 4.87 6.82 14.55
C LEU A 21 4.09 5.94 13.56
N SER A 22 4.37 6.08 12.26
CA SER A 22 3.77 5.24 11.22
C SER A 22 4.14 3.77 11.37
N ILE A 23 5.40 3.48 11.72
CA ILE A 23 5.88 2.11 11.98
C ILE A 23 5.19 1.55 13.23
N ALA A 24 5.09 2.33 14.30
CA ALA A 24 4.43 1.93 15.55
C ALA A 24 2.93 1.62 15.31
N LEU A 25 2.23 2.45 14.55
CA LEU A 25 0.83 2.23 14.19
C LEU A 25 0.64 0.98 13.32
N ASN A 26 1.58 0.71 12.42
CA ASN A 26 1.54 -0.49 11.58
C ASN A 26 1.86 -1.78 12.38
N ALA A 27 2.51 -1.67 13.53
CA ALA A 27 2.76 -2.80 14.44
C ALA A 27 1.52 -3.21 15.25
N VAL A 28 0.47 -2.36 15.32
CA VAL A 28 -0.78 -2.71 15.98
C VAL A 28 -1.47 -3.84 15.21
N PRO A 29 -1.81 -4.96 15.87
CA PRO A 29 -2.50 -6.06 15.20
C PRO A 29 -3.81 -5.60 14.55
N ILE A 30 -3.97 -5.88 13.26
CA ILE A 30 -5.10 -5.40 12.46
C ILE A 30 -6.46 -5.77 13.07
N PHE A 31 -6.59 -6.97 13.65
CA PHE A 31 -7.84 -7.43 14.26
C PHE A 31 -8.25 -6.58 15.46
N VAL A 32 -7.30 -6.00 16.21
CA VAL A 32 -7.59 -5.08 17.33
C VAL A 32 -8.19 -3.79 16.79
N LEU A 33 -7.59 -3.23 15.75
CA LEU A 33 -8.11 -2.01 15.11
C LEU A 33 -9.49 -2.25 14.49
N VAL A 34 -9.71 -3.42 13.87
CA VAL A 34 -11.03 -3.81 13.34
C VAL A 34 -12.07 -3.81 14.47
N ALA A 35 -11.79 -4.44 15.61
CA ALA A 35 -12.71 -4.48 16.72
C ALA A 35 -13.04 -3.07 17.26
N VAL A 36 -12.02 -2.21 17.38
CA VAL A 36 -12.22 -0.81 17.81
C VAL A 36 -13.10 -0.05 16.82
N PHE A 37 -12.77 -0.06 15.54
CA PHE A 37 -13.54 0.69 14.53
C PHE A 37 -14.95 0.15 14.36
N ASN A 38 -15.15 -1.17 14.38
CA ASN A 38 -16.50 -1.75 14.28
C ASN A 38 -17.37 -1.37 15.49
N ASN A 39 -16.79 -1.14 16.68
CA ASN A 39 -17.53 -0.66 17.85
C ASN A 39 -17.83 0.85 17.80
N MET A 40 -17.04 1.64 17.07
CA MET A 40 -17.25 3.09 16.94
C MET A 40 -18.35 3.46 15.94
N PHE A 41 -18.68 2.58 15.00
CA PHE A 41 -19.62 2.83 13.92
C PHE A 41 -20.78 1.84 13.95
N ALA A 42 -21.89 2.18 13.29
CA ALA A 42 -23.02 1.25 13.17
C ALA A 42 -22.62 -0.04 12.42
N ILE A 43 -23.18 -1.18 12.83
CA ILE A 43 -22.89 -2.52 12.25
C ILE A 43 -23.11 -2.58 10.74
N THR A 44 -24.03 -1.77 10.21
CA THR A 44 -24.30 -1.67 8.77
C THR A 44 -23.35 -0.74 8.02
N SER A 45 -22.46 -0.04 8.74
CA SER A 45 -21.58 0.96 8.15
C SER A 45 -20.38 0.30 7.43
N GLU A 46 -20.08 0.80 6.24
CA GLU A 46 -18.85 0.43 5.51
C GLU A 46 -17.63 1.27 5.91
N VAL A 47 -17.82 2.27 6.77
CA VAL A 47 -16.75 3.19 7.16
C VAL A 47 -15.58 2.47 7.84
N PRO A 48 -15.76 1.55 8.81
CA PRO A 48 -14.66 0.80 9.41
C PRO A 48 -13.79 0.09 8.38
N ARG A 49 -14.40 -0.65 7.46
CA ARG A 49 -13.71 -1.38 6.39
C ARG A 49 -12.89 -0.43 5.50
N ARG A 50 -13.48 0.68 5.07
CA ARG A 50 -12.81 1.69 4.25
C ARG A 50 -11.64 2.34 4.98
N LEU A 51 -11.80 2.68 6.26
CA LEU A 51 -10.73 3.24 7.10
C LEU A 51 -9.57 2.26 7.24
N MET A 52 -9.86 1.00 7.54
CA MET A 52 -8.84 -0.04 7.71
C MET A 52 -8.02 -0.27 6.45
N VAL A 53 -8.69 -0.43 5.31
CA VAL A 53 -8.01 -0.59 4.00
C VAL A 53 -7.19 0.65 3.68
N THR A 54 -7.73 1.85 3.92
CA THR A 54 -7.02 3.11 3.69
C THR A 54 -5.75 3.21 4.54
N LEU A 55 -5.80 2.83 5.82
CA LEU A 55 -4.64 2.84 6.71
C LEU A 55 -3.53 1.92 6.21
N ILE A 56 -3.84 0.67 5.88
CA ILE A 56 -2.85 -0.30 5.40
C ILE A 56 -2.19 0.19 4.11
N VAL A 57 -3.00 0.60 3.13
CA VAL A 57 -2.48 1.11 1.85
C VAL A 57 -1.67 2.39 2.07
N TYR A 58 -2.13 3.29 2.95
CA TYR A 58 -1.43 4.52 3.28
C TYR A 58 -0.02 4.26 3.78
N PHE A 59 0.15 3.35 4.77
CA PHE A 59 1.46 3.08 5.35
C PHE A 59 2.42 2.42 4.36
N VAL A 60 1.94 1.43 3.60
CA VAL A 60 2.75 0.77 2.57
C VAL A 60 3.23 1.77 1.52
N VAL A 61 2.35 2.64 1.05
CA VAL A 61 2.69 3.67 0.05
C VAL A 61 3.63 4.72 0.64
N LEU A 62 3.36 5.20 1.87
CA LEU A 62 4.18 6.20 2.54
C LEU A 62 5.65 5.73 2.63
N VAL A 63 5.88 4.56 3.21
CA VAL A 63 7.24 4.05 3.46
C VAL A 63 7.99 3.79 2.16
N ASN A 64 7.35 3.19 1.17
CA ASN A 64 8.01 2.88 -0.10
C ASN A 64 8.31 4.14 -0.92
N VAL A 65 7.35 5.06 -1.05
CA VAL A 65 7.56 6.31 -1.81
C VAL A 65 8.60 7.20 -1.11
N ALA A 66 8.54 7.34 0.22
CA ALA A 66 9.56 8.09 0.97
C ALA A 66 10.96 7.49 0.75
N ARG A 67 11.09 6.16 0.72
CA ARG A 67 12.34 5.47 0.39
C ARG A 67 12.81 5.82 -1.03
N GLY A 68 11.92 5.72 -2.03
CA GLY A 68 12.25 6.03 -3.42
C GLY A 68 12.66 7.47 -3.64
N LEU A 69 12.08 8.43 -2.92
CA LEU A 69 12.47 9.84 -2.97
C LEU A 69 13.86 10.12 -2.35
N ARG A 70 14.33 9.26 -1.44
CA ARG A 70 15.61 9.43 -0.71
C ARG A 70 16.75 8.60 -1.26
N GLN A 71 16.49 7.37 -1.66
CA GLN A 71 17.48 6.45 -2.20
C GLN A 71 17.80 6.78 -3.67
N VAL A 72 18.32 7.98 -3.88
CA VAL A 72 18.82 8.45 -5.18
C VAL A 72 20.34 8.34 -5.16
N ASP A 73 20.91 7.95 -6.29
CA ASP A 73 22.36 7.94 -6.45
C ASP A 73 22.93 9.35 -6.22
N ALA A 74 23.92 9.44 -5.33
CA ALA A 74 24.58 10.70 -4.99
C ALA A 74 25.19 11.36 -6.24
N THR A 75 25.73 10.57 -7.16
CA THR A 75 26.33 11.03 -8.41
C THR A 75 25.32 11.85 -9.25
N HIS A 76 24.07 11.43 -9.34
CA HIS A 76 23.04 12.17 -10.06
C HIS A 76 22.69 13.50 -9.40
N VAL A 77 22.68 13.53 -8.06
CA VAL A 77 22.43 14.76 -7.30
C VAL A 77 23.61 15.74 -7.44
N GLU A 78 24.84 15.27 -7.30
CA GLU A 78 26.06 16.06 -7.48
C GLU A 78 26.18 16.62 -8.88
N LEU A 79 25.87 15.81 -9.91
CA LEU A 79 25.82 16.26 -11.28
C LEU A 79 24.80 17.42 -11.48
N MET A 80 23.61 17.29 -10.93
CA MET A 80 22.61 18.35 -11.01
C MET A 80 23.08 19.62 -10.28
N GLN A 81 23.80 19.47 -9.15
CA GLN A 81 24.35 20.60 -8.41
C GLN A 81 25.48 21.29 -9.18
N SER A 82 26.33 20.54 -9.91
CA SER A 82 27.36 21.11 -10.75
C SER A 82 26.81 21.98 -11.91
N TYR A 83 25.58 21.70 -12.34
CA TYR A 83 24.83 22.54 -13.28
C TYR A 83 24.02 23.66 -12.59
N ALA A 84 24.29 23.97 -11.32
CA ALA A 84 23.56 24.95 -10.51
C ALA A 84 22.04 24.74 -10.50
N ALA A 85 21.58 23.46 -10.59
CA ALA A 85 20.17 23.13 -10.58
C ALA A 85 19.56 23.43 -9.19
N SER A 86 18.36 24.02 -9.18
CA SER A 86 17.60 24.25 -7.97
C SER A 86 17.11 22.93 -7.35
N GLU A 87 16.81 22.94 -6.04
CA GLU A 87 16.25 21.77 -5.35
C GLU A 87 14.96 21.26 -6.01
N TRP A 88 14.14 22.14 -6.56
CA TRP A 88 12.94 21.78 -7.29
C TRP A 88 13.26 21.04 -8.60
N GLN A 89 14.32 21.43 -9.28
CA GLN A 89 14.78 20.72 -10.49
C GLN A 89 15.32 19.33 -10.15
N VAL A 90 16.10 19.21 -9.06
CA VAL A 90 16.57 17.92 -8.55
C VAL A 90 15.38 17.03 -8.15
N LEU A 91 14.40 17.58 -7.42
CA LEU A 91 13.19 16.86 -7.06
C LEU A 91 12.47 16.32 -8.30
N LYS A 92 12.17 17.17 -9.27
CA LYS A 92 11.36 16.82 -10.44
C LYS A 92 12.08 15.89 -11.41
N ARG A 93 13.40 16.09 -11.63
CA ARG A 93 14.16 15.38 -12.66
C ARG A 93 14.88 14.14 -12.16
N VAL A 94 15.13 14.03 -10.87
CA VAL A 94 15.90 12.92 -10.28
C VAL A 94 15.06 12.15 -9.26
N ARG A 95 14.57 12.80 -8.20
CA ARG A 95 13.90 12.11 -7.09
C ARG A 95 12.53 11.54 -7.46
N VAL A 96 11.71 12.29 -8.19
CA VAL A 96 10.37 11.84 -8.57
C VAL A 96 10.43 10.66 -9.55
N PRO A 97 11.21 10.71 -10.65
CA PRO A 97 11.37 9.55 -11.51
C PRO A 97 11.92 8.32 -10.80
N ASN A 98 12.87 8.50 -9.87
CA ASN A 98 13.41 7.41 -9.05
C ASN A 98 12.35 6.81 -8.11
N ALA A 99 11.38 7.60 -7.64
CA ALA A 99 10.32 7.13 -6.75
C ALA A 99 9.21 6.35 -7.46
N VAL A 100 9.06 6.47 -8.78
CA VAL A 100 8.00 5.79 -9.54
C VAL A 100 8.04 4.27 -9.41
N PRO A 101 9.17 3.56 -9.57
CA PRO A 101 9.24 2.12 -9.35
C PRO A 101 8.88 1.71 -7.92
N TYR A 102 9.25 2.52 -6.92
CA TYR A 102 8.91 2.29 -5.52
C TYR A 102 7.41 2.43 -5.25
N PHE A 103 6.75 3.38 -5.93
CA PHE A 103 5.30 3.52 -5.87
C PHE A 103 4.59 2.28 -6.43
N PHE A 104 5.01 1.75 -7.58
CA PHE A 104 4.44 0.51 -8.11
C PHE A 104 4.76 -0.71 -7.25
N THR A 105 5.94 -0.76 -6.64
CA THR A 105 6.26 -1.78 -5.64
C THR A 105 5.30 -1.70 -4.45
N ALA A 106 5.01 -0.48 -3.96
CA ALA A 106 4.02 -0.28 -2.92
C ALA A 106 2.62 -0.77 -3.31
N LEU A 107 2.17 -0.49 -4.53
CA LEU A 107 0.87 -0.97 -5.03
C LEU A 107 0.79 -2.49 -5.07
N LYS A 108 1.86 -3.17 -5.54
CA LYS A 108 1.93 -4.63 -5.58
C LYS A 108 1.85 -5.27 -4.19
N ILE A 109 2.43 -4.64 -3.18
CA ILE A 109 2.36 -5.09 -1.79
C ILE A 109 0.99 -4.76 -1.17
N ALA A 110 0.48 -3.56 -1.44
CA ALA A 110 -0.77 -3.07 -0.88
C ALA A 110 -2.00 -3.80 -1.44
N ALA A 111 -1.97 -4.22 -2.69
CA ALA A 111 -3.11 -4.83 -3.38
C ALA A 111 -3.65 -6.09 -2.67
N PRO A 112 -2.86 -7.16 -2.45
CA PRO A 112 -3.33 -8.29 -1.67
C PRO A 112 -3.61 -7.92 -0.20
N GLY A 113 -2.82 -7.03 0.40
CA GLY A 113 -3.01 -6.54 1.76
C GLY A 113 -4.36 -5.84 1.96
N ALA A 114 -4.81 -5.06 0.98
CA ALA A 114 -6.11 -4.40 1.00
C ALA A 114 -7.28 -5.42 1.00
N VAL A 115 -7.17 -6.49 0.19
CA VAL A 115 -8.18 -7.54 0.13
C VAL A 115 -8.25 -8.31 1.46
N ILE A 116 -7.10 -8.69 2.01
CA ILE A 116 -7.02 -9.37 3.32
C ILE A 116 -7.61 -8.48 4.41
N THR A 117 -7.29 -7.19 4.42
CA THR A 117 -7.79 -6.22 5.41
C THR A 117 -9.31 -6.06 5.33
N ALA A 118 -9.85 -5.92 4.13
CA ALA A 118 -11.29 -5.84 3.91
C ALA A 118 -11.99 -7.11 4.41
N PHE A 119 -11.43 -8.28 4.08
CA PHE A 119 -11.92 -9.57 4.54
C PHE A 119 -11.92 -9.71 6.06
N VAL A 120 -10.80 -9.36 6.72
CA VAL A 120 -10.68 -9.41 8.20
C VAL A 120 -11.69 -8.48 8.85
N SER A 121 -11.90 -7.27 8.31
CA SER A 121 -12.91 -6.33 8.81
C SER A 121 -14.34 -6.91 8.75
N GLU A 122 -14.69 -7.60 7.68
CA GLU A 122 -15.99 -8.25 7.53
C GLU A 122 -16.15 -9.50 8.43
N TYR A 123 -15.06 -10.25 8.60
CA TYR A 123 -15.04 -11.45 9.43
C TYR A 123 -15.33 -11.13 10.90
N PHE A 124 -14.78 -10.05 11.43
CA PHE A 124 -14.92 -9.63 12.82
C PHE A 124 -16.12 -8.69 13.08
N GLY A 125 -17.16 -8.75 12.27
CA GLY A 125 -18.42 -8.06 12.56
C GLY A 125 -18.64 -6.73 11.85
N GLY A 126 -17.95 -6.48 10.73
CA GLY A 126 -18.20 -5.34 9.86
C GLY A 126 -19.45 -5.49 8.99
N ALA A 127 -19.56 -4.64 7.97
CA ALA A 127 -20.68 -4.66 7.03
C ALA A 127 -20.93 -6.05 6.43
N GLN A 128 -22.19 -6.48 6.47
CA GLN A 128 -22.63 -7.86 6.19
C GLN A 128 -22.77 -8.18 4.69
N ASN A 129 -22.18 -7.38 3.80
CA ASN A 129 -22.40 -7.44 2.35
C ASN A 129 -21.19 -7.91 1.52
N GLY A 130 -20.09 -8.34 2.17
CA GLY A 130 -18.84 -8.71 1.51
C GLY A 130 -18.53 -10.21 1.51
N LEU A 131 -17.38 -10.56 0.89
CA LEU A 131 -16.88 -11.93 0.79
C LEU A 131 -16.56 -12.54 2.16
N GLY A 132 -16.02 -11.74 3.09
CA GLY A 132 -15.68 -12.20 4.44
C GLY A 132 -16.90 -12.68 5.21
N ASN A 133 -18.00 -11.93 5.13
CA ASN A 133 -19.26 -12.35 5.73
C ASN A 133 -19.85 -13.60 5.06
N LYS A 134 -19.76 -13.71 3.73
CA LYS A 134 -20.20 -14.91 3.01
C LYS A 134 -19.43 -16.15 3.44
N ILE A 135 -18.12 -16.03 3.67
CA ILE A 135 -17.31 -17.14 4.17
C ILE A 135 -17.75 -17.54 5.57
N THR A 136 -17.87 -16.58 6.52
CA THR A 136 -18.28 -16.87 7.88
C THR A 136 -19.67 -17.50 7.97
N SER A 137 -20.64 -16.95 7.24
CA SER A 137 -22.02 -17.44 7.26
C SER A 137 -22.14 -18.86 6.67
N ASN A 138 -21.42 -19.16 5.59
CA ASN A 138 -21.41 -20.50 4.99
C ASN A 138 -20.71 -21.52 5.89
N LEU A 139 -19.61 -21.15 6.53
CA LEU A 139 -18.93 -22.03 7.50
C LEU A 139 -19.82 -22.31 8.73
N ALA A 140 -20.51 -21.31 9.24
CA ALA A 140 -21.45 -21.43 10.36
C ALA A 140 -22.65 -22.35 10.03
N THR A 141 -23.09 -22.36 8.78
CA THR A 141 -24.19 -23.23 8.30
C THR A 141 -23.74 -24.56 7.74
N SER A 142 -22.51 -25.00 8.02
CA SER A 142 -21.90 -26.25 7.57
C SER A 142 -21.77 -26.40 6.04
N LYS A 143 -21.95 -25.33 5.26
CA LYS A 143 -21.76 -25.28 3.82
C LYS A 143 -20.28 -25.06 3.46
N LYS A 144 -19.43 -26.00 3.86
CA LYS A 144 -17.98 -25.88 3.74
C LYS A 144 -17.49 -25.65 2.30
N ALA A 145 -18.07 -26.35 1.32
CA ALA A 145 -17.69 -26.20 -0.07
C ALA A 145 -17.94 -24.78 -0.60
N GLU A 146 -19.09 -24.17 -0.27
CA GLU A 146 -19.40 -22.79 -0.64
C GLU A 146 -18.45 -21.80 0.07
N GLY A 147 -18.17 -22.02 1.37
CA GLY A 147 -17.19 -21.21 2.11
C GLY A 147 -15.82 -21.19 1.44
N TRP A 148 -15.30 -22.36 1.04
CA TRP A 148 -14.02 -22.46 0.33
C TRP A 148 -14.05 -21.83 -1.07
N ALA A 149 -15.19 -21.88 -1.78
CA ALA A 149 -15.34 -21.19 -3.06
C ALA A 149 -15.19 -19.67 -2.90
N TYR A 150 -15.76 -19.06 -1.84
CA TYR A 150 -15.57 -17.64 -1.54
C TYR A 150 -14.12 -17.30 -1.13
N VAL A 151 -13.42 -18.19 -0.42
CA VAL A 151 -11.97 -18.04 -0.16
C VAL A 151 -11.20 -18.00 -1.48
N GLY A 152 -11.48 -18.94 -2.39
CA GLY A 152 -10.89 -18.94 -3.73
C GLY A 152 -11.17 -17.63 -4.49
N GLY A 153 -12.40 -17.13 -4.43
CA GLY A 153 -12.80 -15.84 -5.01
C GLY A 153 -12.01 -14.66 -4.45
N ALA A 154 -11.78 -14.62 -3.13
CA ALA A 154 -10.97 -13.59 -2.49
C ALA A 154 -9.50 -13.67 -2.93
N CYS A 155 -8.93 -14.87 -3.05
CA CYS A 155 -7.58 -15.07 -3.58
C CYS A 155 -7.45 -14.59 -5.03
N LEU A 156 -8.42 -14.94 -5.88
CA LEU A 156 -8.45 -14.48 -7.27
C LEU A 156 -8.56 -12.96 -7.38
N LEU A 157 -9.35 -12.32 -6.52
CA LEU A 157 -9.48 -10.87 -6.46
C LEU A 157 -8.14 -10.21 -6.07
N GLY A 158 -7.46 -10.71 -5.05
CA GLY A 158 -6.15 -10.21 -4.63
C GLY A 158 -5.10 -10.38 -5.74
N LEU A 159 -5.10 -11.54 -6.42
CA LEU A 159 -4.23 -11.80 -7.56
C LEU A 159 -4.54 -10.86 -8.73
N ALA A 160 -5.81 -10.60 -9.03
CA ALA A 160 -6.20 -9.68 -10.08
C ALA A 160 -5.68 -8.26 -9.83
N PHE A 161 -5.84 -7.72 -8.62
CA PHE A 161 -5.28 -6.42 -8.25
C PHE A 161 -3.76 -6.38 -8.32
N TYR A 162 -3.09 -7.45 -7.91
CA TYR A 162 -1.64 -7.57 -8.04
C TYR A 162 -1.20 -7.54 -9.51
N LEU A 163 -1.85 -8.30 -10.38
CA LEU A 163 -1.56 -8.33 -11.81
C LEU A 163 -1.84 -6.98 -12.48
N ILE A 164 -2.94 -6.32 -12.14
CA ILE A 164 -3.23 -4.96 -12.58
C ILE A 164 -2.09 -4.00 -12.21
N SER A 165 -1.58 -4.10 -10.99
CA SER A 165 -0.46 -3.27 -10.52
C SER A 165 0.83 -3.51 -11.32
N ILE A 166 1.11 -4.75 -11.73
CA ILE A 166 2.24 -5.10 -12.61
C ILE A 166 2.04 -4.48 -14.00
N VAL A 167 0.87 -4.64 -14.58
CA VAL A 167 0.57 -4.07 -15.92
C VAL A 167 0.73 -2.55 -15.90
N MET A 168 0.19 -1.88 -14.88
CA MET A 168 0.34 -0.43 -14.71
C MET A 168 1.81 -0.02 -14.60
N GLU A 169 2.64 -0.75 -13.86
CA GLU A 169 4.07 -0.50 -13.75
C GLU A 169 4.76 -0.63 -15.12
N THR A 170 4.47 -1.70 -15.86
CA THR A 170 5.08 -1.97 -17.16
C THR A 170 4.75 -0.87 -18.18
N VAL A 171 3.52 -0.34 -18.14
CA VAL A 171 3.09 0.76 -19.00
C VAL A 171 3.72 2.09 -18.59
N ALA A 172 3.84 2.34 -17.28
CA ALA A 172 4.36 3.61 -16.76
C ALA A 172 5.89 3.70 -16.78
N THR A 173 6.60 2.55 -16.77
CA THR A 173 8.08 2.49 -16.76
C THR A 173 8.61 1.59 -17.88
N PRO A 174 8.49 1.98 -19.15
CA PRO A 174 8.85 1.14 -20.29
C PRO A 174 10.36 0.79 -20.41
N GLY A 175 11.22 1.37 -19.57
CA GLY A 175 12.67 1.05 -19.53
C GLY A 175 13.16 0.25 -18.32
N GLY A 176 12.36 0.14 -17.27
CA GLY A 176 12.79 -0.45 -15.98
C GLY A 176 12.99 -1.98 -15.98
N GLY A 177 12.51 -2.68 -16.97
CA GLY A 177 12.69 -4.14 -17.11
C GLY A 177 14.09 -4.54 -17.56
N ALA A 178 14.73 -3.75 -18.41
CA ALA A 178 16.04 -4.03 -18.94
C ALA A 178 17.16 -3.76 -17.92
N GLU A 179 16.97 -2.79 -17.03
CA GLU A 179 17.92 -2.43 -15.97
C GLU A 179 17.96 -3.48 -14.86
N ARG A 180 16.79 -3.97 -14.43
CA ARG A 180 16.67 -5.10 -13.47
C ARG A 180 17.23 -6.43 -14.03
N ALA A 181 17.19 -6.64 -15.32
CA ALA A 181 17.80 -7.81 -15.95
C ALA A 181 19.33 -7.73 -15.93
N ARG A 182 19.90 -6.52 -16.02
CA ARG A 182 21.35 -6.29 -15.92
C ARG A 182 21.89 -6.40 -14.50
N GLU A 183 21.12 -6.04 -13.48
CA GLU A 183 21.53 -6.19 -12.07
C GLU A 183 21.50 -7.64 -11.57
N ARG A 184 20.82 -8.56 -12.30
CA ARG A 184 20.74 -9.98 -11.97
C ARG A 184 21.71 -10.87 -12.77
N ALA A 185 22.41 -10.32 -13.72
CA ALA A 185 23.43 -10.99 -14.53
C ALA A 185 24.85 -10.66 -14.06
#